data_6af77287720ad42be9364387328b95d3
#
_entry.id   6af77287720ad42be9364387328b95d3
#
_cell.length_a   1.000
_cell.length_b   1.000
_cell.length_c   1.000
_cell.angle_alpha   90.00
_cell.angle_beta   90.00
_cell.angle_gamma   90.00
#
_symmetry.space_group_name_H-M   'P 1'
#
loop_
_entity.id
_entity.type
_entity.pdbx_description
1 polymer ?
#
loop_
_entity_poly.entity_id
_entity_poly.type
_entity_poly.pdbx_seq_one_letter_code
_entity_poly.pdbx_strand_id
1 'polypeptide(L)'
;MKRKIVVIFCLFVSQFCYGQFKTNTELGIQTGAMYYLGDLNKCDGCISGGHFQESKPFISLNYKQNIDKRVSYRANILLGQISGDDRLENRDSISNARGLHFKSNIYELAGNVEFNFLPYELGNPRYKWTPYLFSGLSMFYFNPQAENANGEWVDLQPLSTEGQGTTSFPDRKKYRLAQFAIPLGGGFKFSLNKVSNIIIEYSFRKTFTDYLDDVSTTYPGENVLRPEFGNESVYMSDPTGNFNAGDQRGNSEKNDWYSYLGITISFKLNDNNKGCDYE
;
A
#
# COMPACT_ATOMS: atom_id res chain seq x y z
N MET A 1 29.37 -33.82 -4.48
CA MET A 1 28.34 -32.79 -4.29
C MET A 1 27.67 -32.86 -2.91
N LYS A 2 27.22 -33.97 -2.40
CA LYS A 2 26.53 -34.10 -1.08
C LYS A 2 27.32 -33.56 0.13
N ARG A 3 28.64 -33.77 0.20
CA ARG A 3 29.51 -33.25 1.31
C ARG A 3 29.60 -31.69 1.35
N LYS A 4 29.58 -31.00 0.20
CA LYS A 4 29.65 -29.54 0.14
C LYS A 4 28.36 -28.91 0.59
N ILE A 5 27.21 -29.54 0.32
CA ILE A 5 25.89 -29.07 0.75
C ILE A 5 25.73 -29.15 2.28
N VAL A 6 26.24 -30.24 2.90
CA VAL A 6 26.20 -30.41 4.36
C VAL A 6 27.11 -29.36 5.06
N VAL A 7 28.25 -29.03 4.51
CA VAL A 7 29.14 -27.98 5.08
C VAL A 7 28.50 -26.58 4.98
N ILE A 8 27.82 -26.26 3.86
CA ILE A 8 27.10 -24.99 3.70
C ILE A 8 25.91 -24.94 4.67
N PHE A 9 25.17 -26.04 4.85
CA PHE A 9 24.08 -26.11 5.81
C PHE A 9 24.56 -25.99 7.26
N CYS A 10 25.69 -26.62 7.64
CA CYS A 10 26.30 -26.48 8.97
C CYS A 10 26.83 -25.05 9.22
N LEU A 11 27.38 -24.38 8.20
CA LEU A 11 27.82 -22.98 8.31
C LEU A 11 26.60 -22.01 8.48
N PHE A 12 25.44 -22.33 7.91
CA PHE A 12 24.22 -21.56 8.12
C PHE A 12 23.64 -21.76 9.52
N VAL A 13 23.73 -22.97 10.07
CA VAL A 13 23.21 -23.30 11.43
C VAL A 13 24.11 -22.73 12.53
N SER A 14 25.41 -22.61 12.31
CA SER A 14 26.36 -22.08 13.31
C SER A 14 26.25 -20.57 13.58
N GLN A 15 25.51 -19.84 12.76
CA GLN A 15 25.26 -18.39 12.95
C GLN A 15 24.17 -18.10 13.99
N PHE A 16 23.46 -19.11 14.51
CA PHE A 16 22.37 -18.92 15.49
C PHE A 16 22.81 -18.92 16.96
N CYS A 17 24.11 -18.96 17.24
CA CYS A 17 24.64 -18.81 18.60
C CYS A 17 25.01 -17.37 18.91
N TYR A 18 24.05 -16.45 18.91
CA TYR A 18 24.25 -15.09 19.42
C TYR A 18 23.50 -14.85 20.72
N GLY A 19 24.28 -14.33 21.66
CA GLY A 19 23.97 -14.08 23.06
C GLY A 19 22.58 -13.51 23.34
N GLN A 20 22.06 -13.96 24.43
CA GLN A 20 20.88 -13.61 25.25
C GLN A 20 20.18 -12.27 24.94
N PHE A 21 19.65 -12.10 23.71
CA PHE A 21 18.64 -11.08 23.46
C PHE A 21 17.30 -11.62 24.01
N LYS A 22 16.73 -10.94 24.99
CA LYS A 22 15.38 -11.27 25.45
C LYS A 22 14.40 -10.79 24.38
N THR A 23 13.78 -11.74 23.67
CA THR A 23 12.73 -11.44 22.71
C THR A 23 11.65 -10.61 23.39
N ASN A 24 11.14 -9.61 22.72
CA ASN A 24 10.07 -8.77 23.23
C ASN A 24 9.03 -8.48 22.18
N THR A 25 7.83 -8.21 22.64
CA THR A 25 6.68 -7.90 21.81
C THR A 25 6.29 -6.43 22.00
N GLU A 26 5.93 -5.78 20.92
CA GLU A 26 5.44 -4.40 20.91
C GLU A 26 4.08 -4.32 20.23
N LEU A 27 3.20 -3.49 20.77
CA LEU A 27 1.95 -3.09 20.14
C LEU A 27 2.02 -1.60 19.83
N GLY A 28 1.66 -1.21 18.62
CA GLY A 28 1.75 0.18 18.16
C GLY A 28 0.54 0.62 17.36
N ILE A 29 0.27 1.91 17.43
CA ILE A 29 -0.71 2.58 16.59
C ILE A 29 0.06 3.50 15.65
N GLN A 30 -0.25 3.43 14.37
CA GLN A 30 0.33 4.24 13.31
C GLN A 30 -0.75 5.08 12.64
N THR A 31 -0.41 6.32 12.33
CA THR A 31 -1.25 7.21 11.52
C THR A 31 -0.38 8.05 10.60
N GLY A 32 -0.97 8.62 9.57
CA GLY A 32 -0.27 9.44 8.60
C GLY A 32 -1.09 9.69 7.35
N ALA A 33 -0.41 9.85 6.23
CA ALA A 33 -1.01 10.17 4.95
C ALA A 33 -0.69 9.09 3.91
N MET A 34 -1.71 8.66 3.17
CA MET A 34 -1.60 7.74 2.03
C MET A 34 -1.68 8.49 0.71
N TYR A 35 -1.02 7.94 -0.30
CA TYR A 35 -0.92 8.49 -1.65
C TYR A 35 -1.16 7.38 -2.67
N TYR A 36 -1.89 7.71 -3.72
CA TYR A 36 -2.04 6.88 -4.91
C TYR A 36 -0.98 7.25 -5.95
N LEU A 37 -0.51 6.27 -6.72
CA LEU A 37 0.46 6.40 -7.81
C LEU A 37 0.01 5.51 -8.97
N GLY A 38 -0.52 6.09 -10.02
CA GLY A 38 -1.05 5.40 -11.20
C GLY A 38 -1.54 6.39 -12.26
N ASP A 39 -2.53 5.99 -13.07
CA ASP A 39 -2.95 6.75 -14.23
C ASP A 39 -3.60 8.09 -13.95
N LEU A 40 -4.34 8.25 -12.84
CA LEU A 40 -4.92 9.51 -12.40
C LEU A 40 -3.97 10.36 -11.56
N ASN A 41 -2.77 9.87 -11.26
CA ASN A 41 -1.74 10.62 -10.52
C ASN A 41 -0.36 10.24 -11.05
N LYS A 42 -0.07 10.59 -12.31
CA LYS A 42 1.22 10.33 -12.94
C LYS A 42 2.32 11.10 -12.24
N CYS A 43 3.27 10.36 -11.69
CA CYS A 43 4.44 10.92 -11.03
C CYS A 43 5.51 11.31 -12.05
N ASP A 44 5.50 12.54 -12.55
CA ASP A 44 6.65 13.14 -13.22
C ASP A 44 7.61 13.74 -12.18
N GLY A 45 8.31 12.88 -11.47
CA GLY A 45 9.23 13.24 -10.40
C GLY A 45 8.55 13.17 -9.01
N CYS A 46 8.79 12.07 -8.30
CA CYS A 46 8.11 11.65 -7.05
C CYS A 46 8.17 12.61 -5.83
N ILE A 47 8.48 13.89 -6.01
CA ILE A 47 8.60 14.89 -4.94
C ILE A 47 7.89 16.22 -5.31
N SER A 48 7.11 16.29 -6.39
CA SER A 48 6.41 17.54 -6.71
C SER A 48 5.19 17.73 -5.79
N GLY A 49 4.97 18.97 -5.34
CA GLY A 49 3.96 19.30 -4.32
C GLY A 49 2.51 18.97 -4.67
N GLY A 50 2.21 18.60 -5.91
CA GLY A 50 0.87 18.15 -6.34
C GLY A 50 0.40 16.85 -5.69
N HIS A 51 1.33 15.97 -5.30
CA HIS A 51 0.97 14.70 -4.66
C HIS A 51 0.39 14.86 -3.25
N PHE A 52 0.71 15.94 -2.55
CA PHE A 52 0.21 16.15 -1.19
C PHE A 52 -1.24 16.61 -1.16
N GLN A 53 -1.78 17.16 -2.24
CA GLN A 53 -3.18 17.63 -2.30
C GLN A 53 -4.19 16.47 -2.27
N GLU A 54 -3.80 15.30 -2.78
CA GLU A 54 -4.64 14.09 -2.82
C GLU A 54 -4.33 13.11 -1.69
N SER A 55 -3.49 13.52 -0.75
CA SER A 55 -3.19 12.67 0.41
C SER A 55 -4.42 12.46 1.28
N LYS A 56 -4.64 11.22 1.69
CA LYS A 56 -5.75 10.82 2.56
C LYS A 56 -5.21 10.21 3.85
N PRO A 57 -5.90 10.41 4.97
CA PRO A 57 -5.46 9.86 6.24
C PRO A 57 -5.57 8.33 6.27
N PHE A 58 -4.74 7.71 7.11
CA PHE A 58 -4.86 6.31 7.47
C PHE A 58 -4.60 6.09 8.95
N ILE A 59 -5.06 4.94 9.44
CA ILE A 59 -4.74 4.40 10.76
C ILE A 59 -4.33 2.94 10.61
N SER A 60 -3.35 2.51 11.39
CA SER A 60 -2.91 1.10 11.41
C SER A 60 -2.59 0.64 12.83
N LEU A 61 -2.93 -0.60 13.12
CA LEU A 61 -2.54 -1.32 14.32
C LEU A 61 -1.38 -2.25 13.97
N ASN A 62 -0.29 -2.15 14.71
CA ASN A 62 0.94 -2.90 14.49
C ASN A 62 1.23 -3.82 15.68
N TYR A 63 1.40 -5.11 15.40
CA TYR A 63 1.94 -6.09 16.33
C TYR A 63 3.34 -6.46 15.88
N LYS A 64 4.35 -6.24 16.71
CA LYS A 64 5.76 -6.48 16.36
C LYS A 64 6.42 -7.38 17.38
N GLN A 65 7.14 -8.37 16.90
CA GLN A 65 7.98 -9.26 17.70
C GLN A 65 9.45 -9.06 17.32
N ASN A 66 10.25 -8.56 18.25
CA ASN A 66 11.68 -8.43 18.11
C ASN A 66 12.34 -9.75 18.41
N ILE A 67 12.99 -10.37 17.42
CA ILE A 67 13.69 -11.66 17.53
C ILE A 67 15.09 -11.45 18.06
N ASP A 68 15.75 -10.42 17.56
CA ASP A 68 17.03 -9.95 18.06
C ASP A 68 17.12 -8.40 17.94
N LYS A 69 18.32 -7.84 18.15
CA LYS A 69 18.56 -6.39 18.06
C LYS A 69 18.46 -5.85 16.63
N ARG A 70 18.46 -6.73 15.61
CA ARG A 70 18.45 -6.33 14.20
C ARG A 70 17.24 -6.81 13.44
N VAL A 71 16.60 -7.90 13.83
CA VAL A 71 15.52 -8.53 13.07
C VAL A 71 14.23 -8.54 13.91
N SER A 72 13.15 -8.13 13.28
CA SER A 72 11.80 -8.15 13.87
C SER A 72 10.79 -8.64 12.84
N TYR A 73 9.74 -9.31 13.31
CA TYR A 73 8.53 -9.58 12.53
C TYR A 73 7.44 -8.62 12.94
N ARG A 74 6.71 -8.09 11.95
CA ARG A 74 5.58 -7.20 12.18
C ARG A 74 4.37 -7.67 11.41
N ALA A 75 3.24 -7.82 12.09
CA ALA A 75 1.92 -7.91 11.48
C ALA A 75 1.20 -6.58 11.66
N ASN A 76 0.50 -6.10 10.63
CA ASN A 76 -0.28 -4.88 10.72
C ASN A 76 -1.61 -4.98 10.00
N ILE A 77 -2.62 -4.32 10.58
CA ILE A 77 -3.92 -4.07 9.96
C ILE A 77 -3.99 -2.57 9.70
N LEU A 78 -4.27 -2.19 8.46
CA LEU A 78 -4.33 -0.80 8.03
C LEU A 78 -5.70 -0.49 7.43
N LEU A 79 -6.25 0.65 7.82
CA LEU A 79 -7.48 1.24 7.30
C LEU A 79 -7.13 2.63 6.78
N GLY A 80 -7.38 2.89 5.52
CA GLY A 80 -7.06 4.18 4.92
C GLY A 80 -7.84 4.43 3.65
N GLN A 81 -7.53 5.52 2.99
CA GLN A 81 -8.15 5.91 1.73
C GLN A 81 -7.08 6.41 0.77
N ILE A 82 -7.29 6.15 -0.52
CA ILE A 82 -6.53 6.75 -1.63
C ILE A 82 -7.49 7.49 -2.55
N SER A 83 -6.99 8.47 -3.29
CA SER A 83 -7.74 9.21 -4.29
C SER A 83 -6.83 9.70 -5.41
N GLY A 84 -7.44 10.01 -6.56
CA GLY A 84 -6.85 10.68 -7.70
C GLY A 84 -7.89 11.54 -8.39
N ASP A 85 -7.48 12.68 -8.94
CA ASP A 85 -8.35 13.61 -9.63
C ASP A 85 -7.62 14.32 -10.77
N ASP A 86 -8.07 14.07 -11.99
CA ASP A 86 -7.55 14.72 -13.21
C ASP A 86 -7.89 16.21 -13.30
N ARG A 87 -8.89 16.67 -12.55
CA ARG A 87 -9.41 18.04 -12.60
C ARG A 87 -8.57 19.03 -11.78
N LEU A 88 -7.58 18.53 -11.02
CA LEU A 88 -6.72 19.37 -10.21
C LEU A 88 -5.78 20.21 -11.08
N GLU A 89 -5.43 21.38 -10.57
CA GLU A 89 -4.45 22.29 -11.21
C GLU A 89 -3.10 21.58 -11.45
N ASN A 90 -2.44 21.93 -12.55
CA ASN A 90 -1.13 21.40 -12.98
C ASN A 90 -1.13 19.97 -13.53
N ARG A 91 -2.26 19.45 -13.99
CA ARG A 91 -2.33 18.21 -14.77
C ARG A 91 -1.97 18.48 -16.24
N ASP A 92 -1.59 17.42 -16.95
CA ASP A 92 -1.37 17.51 -18.38
C ASP A 92 -2.69 17.73 -19.16
N SER A 93 -2.58 18.14 -20.43
CA SER A 93 -3.74 18.46 -21.26
C SER A 93 -4.66 17.24 -21.46
N ILE A 94 -4.13 16.03 -21.47
CA ILE A 94 -4.88 14.80 -21.66
C ILE A 94 -5.67 14.48 -20.38
N SER A 95 -5.04 14.56 -19.21
CA SER A 95 -5.72 14.37 -17.92
C SER A 95 -6.85 15.37 -17.74
N ASN A 96 -6.60 16.65 -18.02
CA ASN A 96 -7.65 17.68 -17.93
C ASN A 96 -8.82 17.42 -18.92
N ALA A 97 -8.52 16.93 -20.13
CA ALA A 97 -9.58 16.58 -21.09
C ALA A 97 -10.36 15.34 -20.66
N ARG A 98 -9.73 14.40 -19.94
CA ARG A 98 -10.34 13.17 -19.41
C ARG A 98 -11.25 13.46 -18.20
N GLY A 99 -10.79 14.28 -17.27
CA GLY A 99 -11.59 14.77 -16.14
C GLY A 99 -12.06 13.69 -15.17
N LEU A 100 -11.42 12.54 -15.13
CA LEU A 100 -11.74 11.44 -14.23
C LEU A 100 -11.30 11.75 -12.80
N HIS A 101 -11.98 11.17 -11.84
CA HIS A 101 -11.63 11.22 -10.43
C HIS A 101 -12.09 9.96 -9.73
N PHE A 102 -11.40 9.61 -8.65
CA PHE A 102 -11.82 8.48 -7.80
C PHE A 102 -11.40 8.67 -6.35
N LYS A 103 -12.05 7.92 -5.48
CA LYS A 103 -11.57 7.56 -4.15
C LYS A 103 -11.76 6.08 -3.92
N SER A 104 -10.88 5.48 -3.12
CA SER A 104 -11.00 4.08 -2.73
C SER A 104 -10.57 3.89 -1.29
N ASN A 105 -11.41 3.24 -0.49
CA ASN A 105 -11.04 2.81 0.84
C ASN A 105 -10.15 1.57 0.74
N ILE A 106 -9.07 1.56 1.49
CA ILE A 106 -8.09 0.47 1.55
C ILE A 106 -8.18 -0.21 2.92
N TYR A 107 -8.37 -1.52 2.90
CA TYR A 107 -8.32 -2.41 4.06
C TYR A 107 -7.18 -3.38 3.83
N GLU A 108 -6.09 -3.26 4.57
CA GLU A 108 -4.88 -4.07 4.35
C GLU A 108 -4.55 -4.90 5.59
N LEU A 109 -4.18 -6.17 5.36
CA LEU A 109 -3.50 -7.03 6.32
C LEU A 109 -2.12 -7.36 5.76
N ALA A 110 -1.05 -7.04 6.51
CA ALA A 110 0.31 -7.30 6.07
C ALA A 110 1.15 -8.01 7.12
N GLY A 111 2.08 -8.84 6.63
CA GLY A 111 3.16 -9.44 7.40
C GLY A 111 4.51 -9.00 6.84
N ASN A 112 5.36 -8.44 7.69
CA ASN A 112 6.62 -7.83 7.31
C ASN A 112 7.79 -8.38 8.14
N VAL A 113 8.96 -8.43 7.51
CA VAL A 113 10.25 -8.62 8.17
C VAL A 113 10.98 -7.29 8.16
N GLU A 114 11.44 -6.84 9.32
CA GLU A 114 12.18 -5.60 9.50
C GLU A 114 13.64 -5.91 9.81
N PHE A 115 14.54 -5.12 9.21
CA PHE A 115 15.97 -5.17 9.48
C PHE A 115 16.49 -3.82 9.97
N ASN A 116 17.01 -3.79 11.19
CA ASN A 116 17.62 -2.61 11.80
C ASN A 116 19.11 -2.55 11.43
N PHE A 117 19.57 -1.43 10.88
CA PHE A 117 20.97 -1.24 10.52
C PHE A 117 21.89 -1.12 11.75
N LEU A 118 21.39 -0.54 12.82
CA LEU A 118 22.08 -0.49 14.11
C LEU A 118 21.39 -1.45 15.09
N PRO A 119 22.15 -2.05 16.04
CA PRO A 119 21.54 -2.80 17.12
C PRO A 119 20.52 -1.93 17.87
N TYR A 120 19.27 -2.35 17.98
CA TYR A 120 18.22 -1.55 18.59
C TYR A 120 17.53 -2.30 19.72
N GLU A 121 17.41 -1.63 20.86
CA GLU A 121 16.78 -2.17 22.05
C GLU A 121 16.15 -1.03 22.85
N LEU A 122 14.89 -1.19 23.22
CA LEU A 122 14.16 -0.17 23.96
C LEU A 122 14.82 0.15 25.32
N GLY A 123 15.01 1.45 25.57
CA GLY A 123 15.62 1.96 26.80
C GLY A 123 17.14 1.77 26.89
N ASN A 124 17.79 1.24 25.88
CA ASN A 124 19.24 1.15 25.88
C ASN A 124 19.87 2.54 25.64
N PRO A 125 20.70 3.06 26.54
CA PRO A 125 21.26 4.40 26.40
C PRO A 125 22.25 4.54 25.24
N ARG A 126 22.85 3.42 24.79
CA ARG A 126 23.83 3.40 23.69
C ARG A 126 23.17 3.39 22.32
N TYR A 127 21.99 2.75 22.20
CA TYR A 127 21.29 2.53 20.91
C TYR A 127 19.88 3.11 20.95
N LYS A 128 19.80 4.44 21.02
CA LYS A 128 18.52 5.17 21.14
C LYS A 128 17.73 5.24 19.84
N TRP A 129 18.38 5.01 18.69
CA TRP A 129 17.73 5.10 17.39
C TRP A 129 18.37 4.11 16.40
N THR A 130 17.65 3.79 15.36
CA THR A 130 18.15 3.00 14.24
C THR A 130 17.38 3.34 12.96
N PRO A 131 18.06 3.49 11.81
CA PRO A 131 17.39 3.34 10.52
C PRO A 131 17.06 1.86 10.30
N TYR A 132 15.97 1.60 9.57
CA TYR A 132 15.58 0.24 9.25
C TYR A 132 14.92 0.17 7.87
N LEU A 133 14.93 -1.01 7.29
CA LEU A 133 14.17 -1.36 6.11
C LEU A 133 13.25 -2.53 6.43
N PHE A 134 12.20 -2.66 5.64
CA PHE A 134 11.33 -3.81 5.73
C PHE A 134 10.75 -4.19 4.38
N SER A 135 10.35 -5.45 4.28
CA SER A 135 9.56 -6.00 3.18
C SER A 135 8.69 -7.12 3.69
N GLY A 136 7.69 -7.51 2.90
CA GLY A 136 6.78 -8.56 3.28
C GLY A 136 5.76 -8.90 2.21
N LEU A 137 4.63 -9.40 2.67
CA LEU A 137 3.45 -9.67 1.86
C LEU A 137 2.24 -9.02 2.50
N SER A 138 1.36 -8.46 1.66
CA SER A 138 0.07 -7.96 2.10
C SER A 138 -1.06 -8.45 1.20
N MET A 139 -2.22 -8.56 1.81
CA MET A 139 -3.50 -8.71 1.12
C MET A 139 -4.31 -7.46 1.43
N PHE A 140 -4.90 -6.86 0.42
CA PHE A 140 -5.71 -5.67 0.60
C PHE A 140 -7.03 -5.79 -0.18
N TYR A 141 -8.04 -5.11 0.33
CA TYR A 141 -9.32 -4.89 -0.33
C TYR A 141 -9.44 -3.41 -0.67
N PHE A 142 -9.92 -3.12 -1.85
CA PHE A 142 -10.16 -1.78 -2.36
C PHE A 142 -11.49 -1.75 -3.13
N ASN A 143 -12.10 -0.57 -3.25
CA ASN A 143 -13.31 -0.38 -4.03
C ASN A 143 -13.32 1.05 -4.58
N PRO A 144 -12.92 1.26 -5.84
CA PRO A 144 -12.91 2.58 -6.45
C PRO A 144 -14.33 3.09 -6.67
N GLN A 145 -14.54 4.33 -6.25
CA GLN A 145 -15.79 5.07 -6.36
C GLN A 145 -15.53 6.42 -7.01
N ALA A 146 -16.48 6.93 -7.78
CA ALA A 146 -16.47 8.30 -8.29
C ALA A 146 -17.87 8.94 -8.17
N GLU A 147 -17.93 10.26 -8.28
CA GLU A 147 -19.19 11.00 -8.27
C GLU A 147 -19.89 10.90 -9.62
N ASN A 148 -21.16 10.49 -9.62
CA ASN A 148 -22.00 10.51 -10.80
C ASN A 148 -22.47 11.93 -11.16
N ALA A 149 -23.27 12.08 -12.22
CA ALA A 149 -23.78 13.36 -12.68
C ALA A 149 -24.65 14.10 -11.62
N ASN A 150 -25.15 13.38 -10.62
CA ASN A 150 -25.96 13.95 -9.52
C ASN A 150 -25.10 14.30 -8.28
N GLY A 151 -23.79 14.04 -8.32
CA GLY A 151 -22.89 14.22 -7.18
C GLY A 151 -22.93 13.10 -6.14
N GLU A 152 -23.49 11.93 -6.50
CA GLU A 152 -23.51 10.76 -5.63
C GLU A 152 -22.31 9.86 -5.90
N TRP A 153 -21.69 9.34 -4.83
CA TRP A 153 -20.59 8.39 -4.96
C TRP A 153 -21.09 6.99 -5.30
N VAL A 154 -20.65 6.47 -6.44
CA VAL A 154 -21.03 5.15 -6.95
C VAL A 154 -19.81 4.27 -7.15
N ASP A 155 -20.00 2.97 -6.95
CA ASP A 155 -18.96 1.97 -7.14
C ASP A 155 -18.67 1.79 -8.64
N LEU A 156 -17.39 1.88 -9.05
CA LEU A 156 -17.02 1.83 -10.47
C LEU A 156 -16.95 0.40 -11.02
N GLN A 157 -16.46 -0.56 -10.22
CA GLN A 157 -16.28 -1.94 -10.67
C GLN A 157 -17.57 -2.60 -11.24
N PRO A 158 -18.78 -2.42 -10.67
CA PRO A 158 -20.01 -2.97 -11.26
C PRO A 158 -20.36 -2.37 -12.60
N LEU A 159 -20.01 -1.09 -12.82
CA LEU A 159 -20.37 -0.33 -14.02
C LEU A 159 -19.53 -0.71 -15.23
N SER A 160 -18.40 -1.44 -15.05
CA SER A 160 -17.59 -1.92 -16.17
C SER A 160 -17.20 -0.80 -17.15
N THR A 161 -16.66 0.30 -16.63
CA THR A 161 -16.40 1.55 -17.36
C THR A 161 -15.50 1.40 -18.59
N GLU A 162 -14.71 0.30 -18.67
CA GLU A 162 -13.89 -0.08 -19.83
C GLU A 162 -14.46 -1.28 -20.59
N GLY A 163 -15.75 -1.61 -20.39
CA GLY A 163 -16.42 -2.71 -21.07
C GLY A 163 -16.07 -4.09 -20.54
N GLN A 164 -15.59 -4.19 -19.29
CA GLN A 164 -15.23 -5.48 -18.67
C GLN A 164 -16.46 -6.39 -18.57
N GLY A 165 -16.35 -7.60 -19.13
CA GLY A 165 -17.42 -8.61 -19.13
C GLY A 165 -18.50 -8.40 -20.18
N THR A 166 -18.35 -7.42 -21.10
CA THR A 166 -19.25 -7.26 -22.24
C THR A 166 -18.96 -8.29 -23.33
N THR A 167 -19.94 -8.51 -24.20
CA THR A 167 -19.81 -9.38 -25.38
C THR A 167 -18.82 -8.80 -26.39
N SER A 168 -18.66 -7.49 -26.45
CA SER A 168 -17.74 -6.77 -27.35
C SER A 168 -16.27 -6.90 -26.93
N PHE A 169 -16.01 -7.10 -25.64
CA PHE A 169 -14.65 -7.25 -25.07
C PHE A 169 -14.53 -8.52 -24.21
N PRO A 170 -14.59 -9.72 -24.81
CA PRO A 170 -14.61 -10.99 -24.07
C PRO A 170 -13.34 -11.24 -23.24
N ASP A 171 -12.22 -10.62 -23.62
CA ASP A 171 -10.93 -10.75 -22.92
C ASP A 171 -10.81 -9.79 -21.71
N ARG A 172 -11.63 -8.73 -21.64
CA ARG A 172 -11.67 -7.80 -20.51
C ARG A 172 -12.53 -8.35 -19.40
N LYS A 173 -11.88 -8.88 -18.36
CA LYS A 173 -12.57 -9.42 -17.18
C LYS A 173 -12.73 -8.36 -16.12
N LYS A 174 -13.81 -8.42 -15.35
CA LYS A 174 -13.94 -7.62 -14.12
C LYS A 174 -12.78 -7.91 -13.18
N TYR A 175 -12.11 -6.87 -12.71
CA TYR A 175 -11.03 -7.01 -11.76
C TYR A 175 -11.55 -7.43 -10.37
N ARG A 176 -10.67 -8.08 -9.60
CA ARG A 176 -11.01 -8.50 -8.23
C ARG A 176 -10.68 -7.37 -7.27
N LEU A 177 -11.61 -7.07 -6.36
CA LEU A 177 -11.43 -6.05 -5.33
C LEU A 177 -10.46 -6.48 -4.22
N ALA A 178 -10.24 -7.77 -4.03
CA ALA A 178 -9.22 -8.30 -3.12
C ALA A 178 -7.97 -8.70 -3.89
N GLN A 179 -6.83 -8.13 -3.52
CA GLN A 179 -5.55 -8.25 -4.22
C GLN A 179 -4.39 -8.45 -3.24
N PHE A 180 -3.25 -8.89 -3.78
CA PHE A 180 -2.00 -8.97 -3.05
C PHE A 180 -1.08 -7.81 -3.43
N ALA A 181 -0.19 -7.44 -2.50
CA ALA A 181 0.89 -6.49 -2.75
C ALA A 181 2.17 -6.90 -2.02
N ILE A 182 3.28 -6.33 -2.46
CA ILE A 182 4.56 -6.43 -1.78
C ILE A 182 4.84 -5.10 -1.11
N PRO A 183 4.72 -5.02 0.23
CA PRO A 183 5.17 -3.87 0.99
C PRO A 183 6.70 -3.75 0.92
N LEU A 184 7.18 -2.56 0.66
CA LEU A 184 8.60 -2.18 0.72
C LEU A 184 8.68 -0.84 1.42
N GLY A 185 9.60 -0.68 2.34
CA GLY A 185 9.75 0.60 3.01
C GLY A 185 10.90 0.67 3.98
N GLY A 186 11.01 1.81 4.61
CA GLY A 186 12.02 2.06 5.61
C GLY A 186 11.71 3.31 6.42
N GLY A 187 12.51 3.51 7.45
CA GLY A 187 12.31 4.63 8.34
C GLY A 187 13.33 4.68 9.47
N PHE A 188 12.94 5.38 10.50
CA PHE A 188 13.75 5.58 11.69
C PHE A 188 12.94 5.22 12.93
N LYS A 189 13.56 4.45 13.82
CA LYS A 189 13.01 4.11 15.15
C LYS A 189 13.75 4.91 16.20
N PHE A 190 13.02 5.50 17.14
CA PHE A 190 13.55 6.29 18.25
C PHE A 190 13.01 5.75 19.57
N SER A 191 13.89 5.24 20.42
CA SER A 191 13.52 4.80 21.77
C SER A 191 13.29 6.03 22.66
N LEU A 192 12.09 6.18 23.19
CA LEU A 192 11.75 7.23 24.15
C LEU A 192 12.17 6.82 25.57
N ASN A 193 11.85 5.59 25.93
CA ASN A 193 12.14 5.02 27.24
C ASN A 193 12.22 3.48 27.16
N LYS A 194 12.20 2.79 28.31
CA LYS A 194 12.29 1.32 28.39
C LYS A 194 11.08 0.57 27.82
N VAL A 195 9.98 1.28 27.58
CA VAL A 195 8.68 0.67 27.20
C VAL A 195 8.07 1.26 25.95
N SER A 196 8.52 2.44 25.47
CA SER A 196 7.90 3.11 24.33
C SER A 196 8.91 3.63 23.30
N ASN A 197 8.50 3.66 22.03
CA ASN A 197 9.25 4.27 20.93
C ASN A 197 8.33 5.04 19.99
N ILE A 198 8.97 5.89 19.18
CA ILE A 198 8.38 6.54 18.01
C ILE A 198 9.09 6.02 16.77
N ILE A 199 8.32 5.75 15.72
CA ILE A 199 8.83 5.30 14.42
C ILE A 199 8.26 6.24 13.36
N ILE A 200 9.13 6.73 12.49
CA ILE A 200 8.74 7.47 11.27
C ILE A 200 9.06 6.56 10.11
N GLU A 201 8.06 6.29 9.27
CA GLU A 201 8.14 5.28 8.22
C GLU A 201 7.56 5.80 6.91
N TYR A 202 8.26 5.54 5.81
CA TYR A 202 7.75 5.67 4.47
C TYR A 202 7.69 4.30 3.80
N SER A 203 6.60 4.02 3.14
CA SER A 203 6.35 2.69 2.57
C SER A 203 5.60 2.74 1.26
N PHE A 204 6.00 1.86 0.33
CA PHE A 204 5.33 1.59 -0.93
C PHE A 204 4.65 0.23 -0.89
N ARG A 205 3.56 0.09 -1.66
CA ARG A 205 2.91 -1.18 -1.98
C ARG A 205 2.99 -1.38 -3.48
N LYS A 206 3.85 -2.32 -3.88
CA LYS A 206 3.83 -2.79 -5.26
C LYS A 206 2.64 -3.72 -5.43
N THR A 207 1.62 -3.26 -6.12
CA THR A 207 0.44 -4.09 -6.42
C THR A 207 0.62 -4.86 -7.72
N PHE A 208 -0.31 -5.77 -8.01
CA PHE A 208 -0.36 -6.55 -9.24
C PHE A 208 -1.63 -6.26 -10.03
N THR A 209 -2.25 -5.11 -9.78
CA THR A 209 -3.43 -4.62 -10.49
C THR A 209 -3.17 -3.22 -11.04
N ASP A 210 -3.82 -2.91 -12.14
CA ASP A 210 -3.84 -1.62 -12.83
C ASP A 210 -5.24 -0.99 -12.74
N TYR A 211 -6.01 -1.36 -11.72
CA TYR A 211 -7.39 -0.93 -11.55
C TYR A 211 -7.67 -0.37 -10.15
N LEU A 212 -6.66 0.18 -9.45
CA LEU A 212 -6.91 0.85 -8.18
C LEU A 212 -7.81 2.08 -8.34
N ASP A 213 -7.75 2.71 -9.52
CA ASP A 213 -8.51 3.88 -9.93
C ASP A 213 -9.59 3.57 -10.99
N ASP A 214 -9.81 2.29 -11.34
CA ASP A 214 -10.73 1.84 -12.40
C ASP A 214 -10.29 2.27 -13.83
N VAL A 215 -9.01 2.61 -14.02
CA VAL A 215 -8.46 3.07 -15.30
C VAL A 215 -7.27 2.21 -15.72
N SER A 216 -7.30 1.64 -16.94
CA SER A 216 -6.23 0.76 -17.41
C SER A 216 -6.07 0.79 -18.94
N THR A 217 -7.15 0.61 -19.71
CA THR A 217 -7.07 0.27 -21.14
C THR A 217 -7.57 1.39 -22.04
N THR A 218 -8.63 1.16 -22.80
CA THR A 218 -9.21 2.10 -23.76
C THR A 218 -10.70 2.29 -23.51
N TYR A 219 -11.24 3.41 -23.97
CA TYR A 219 -12.66 3.69 -23.95
C TYR A 219 -13.44 2.66 -24.77
N PRO A 220 -14.48 2.00 -24.23
CA PRO A 220 -15.25 1.01 -24.97
C PRO A 220 -16.27 1.64 -25.92
N GLY A 221 -16.64 2.90 -25.68
CA GLY A 221 -17.66 3.63 -26.39
C GLY A 221 -19.08 3.41 -25.87
N GLU A 222 -19.91 4.41 -26.08
CA GLU A 222 -21.30 4.45 -25.61
C GLU A 222 -22.16 3.28 -26.13
N ASN A 223 -21.97 2.91 -27.41
CA ASN A 223 -22.74 1.84 -28.05
C ASN A 223 -22.54 0.46 -27.41
N VAL A 224 -21.43 0.27 -26.68
CA VAL A 224 -21.15 -0.95 -25.92
C VAL A 224 -21.71 -0.87 -24.50
N LEU A 225 -21.48 0.26 -23.82
CA LEU A 225 -21.85 0.39 -22.40
C LEU A 225 -23.34 0.58 -22.19
N ARG A 226 -23.98 1.43 -22.99
CA ARG A 226 -25.39 1.81 -22.80
C ARG A 226 -26.36 0.61 -22.80
N PRO A 227 -26.26 -0.35 -23.72
CA PRO A 227 -27.16 -1.50 -23.76
C PRO A 227 -26.99 -2.47 -22.57
N GLU A 228 -25.76 -2.62 -22.05
CA GLU A 228 -25.46 -3.62 -21.02
C GLU A 228 -25.45 -3.06 -19.60
N PHE A 229 -25.04 -1.78 -19.41
CA PHE A 229 -24.85 -1.17 -18.09
C PHE A 229 -25.58 0.17 -17.91
N GLY A 230 -26.23 0.69 -18.96
CA GLY A 230 -27.02 1.92 -18.88
C GLY A 230 -26.22 3.21 -19.00
N ASN A 231 -26.92 4.34 -18.81
CA ASN A 231 -26.35 5.68 -19.00
C ASN A 231 -25.30 6.04 -17.93
N GLU A 232 -25.42 5.50 -16.72
CA GLU A 232 -24.49 5.76 -15.64
C GLU A 232 -23.08 5.22 -15.96
N SER A 233 -22.99 4.02 -16.52
CA SER A 233 -21.72 3.45 -16.99
C SER A 233 -21.10 4.30 -18.09
N VAL A 234 -21.89 4.81 -19.03
CA VAL A 234 -21.40 5.71 -20.10
C VAL A 234 -20.81 6.98 -19.48
N TYR A 235 -21.53 7.64 -18.57
CA TYR A 235 -21.03 8.84 -17.90
C TYR A 235 -19.77 8.57 -17.08
N MET A 236 -19.72 7.47 -16.32
CA MET A 236 -18.57 7.14 -15.50
C MET A 236 -17.36 6.70 -16.32
N SER A 237 -17.57 6.20 -17.53
CA SER A 237 -16.48 5.90 -18.48
C SER A 237 -15.84 7.17 -19.03
N ASP A 238 -16.66 8.12 -19.50
CA ASP A 238 -16.22 9.40 -20.11
C ASP A 238 -17.17 10.55 -19.68
N PRO A 239 -16.90 11.16 -18.51
CA PRO A 239 -17.76 12.24 -17.99
C PRO A 239 -17.70 13.52 -18.83
N THR A 240 -16.67 13.69 -19.64
CA THR A 240 -16.48 14.87 -20.52
C THR A 240 -17.09 14.71 -21.91
N GLY A 241 -17.29 13.47 -22.35
CA GLY A 241 -17.76 13.15 -23.70
C GLY A 241 -16.75 13.48 -24.80
N ASN A 242 -15.47 13.61 -24.46
CA ASN A 242 -14.43 14.04 -25.39
C ASN A 242 -13.74 12.89 -26.13
N PHE A 243 -13.99 11.63 -25.75
CA PHE A 243 -13.24 10.48 -26.24
C PHE A 243 -14.11 9.53 -27.07
N ASN A 244 -13.48 8.93 -28.08
CA ASN A 244 -14.12 7.95 -28.94
C ASN A 244 -13.80 6.52 -28.48
N ALA A 245 -14.60 5.56 -28.96
CA ALA A 245 -14.31 4.15 -28.78
C ALA A 245 -12.91 3.82 -29.36
N GLY A 246 -12.06 3.17 -28.53
CA GLY A 246 -10.69 2.82 -28.87
C GLY A 246 -9.62 3.85 -28.48
N ASP A 247 -10.00 5.08 -28.12
CA ASP A 247 -9.04 6.03 -27.55
C ASP A 247 -8.46 5.51 -26.23
N GLN A 248 -7.21 5.85 -25.95
CA GLN A 248 -6.53 5.41 -24.74
C GLN A 248 -7.14 6.07 -23.50
N ARG A 249 -7.54 5.26 -22.50
CA ARG A 249 -8.07 5.72 -21.22
C ARG A 249 -7.01 5.65 -20.11
N GLY A 250 -6.26 4.55 -20.02
CA GLY A 250 -5.17 4.30 -19.10
C GLY A 250 -3.94 3.69 -19.77
N ASN A 251 -2.99 3.23 -18.96
CA ASN A 251 -1.77 2.57 -19.44
C ASN A 251 -1.62 1.18 -18.81
N SER A 252 -2.20 0.17 -19.46
CA SER A 252 -2.21 -1.22 -19.01
C SER A 252 -0.84 -1.91 -18.87
N GLU A 253 0.25 -1.24 -19.28
CA GLU A 253 1.60 -1.78 -19.12
C GLU A 253 2.18 -1.53 -17.72
N LYS A 254 1.56 -0.65 -16.92
CA LYS A 254 2.05 -0.23 -15.61
C LYS A 254 1.00 -0.46 -14.55
N ASN A 255 1.27 -1.36 -13.63
CA ASN A 255 0.41 -1.55 -12.46
C ASN A 255 0.43 -0.33 -11.54
N ASP A 256 -0.68 -0.10 -10.89
CA ASP A 256 -0.85 0.93 -9.87
C ASP A 256 -0.12 0.60 -8.59
N TRP A 257 0.26 1.63 -7.87
CA TRP A 257 0.91 1.55 -6.58
C TRP A 257 0.21 2.46 -5.58
N TYR A 258 0.39 2.21 -4.31
CA TYR A 258 0.08 3.18 -3.28
C TYR A 258 1.20 3.24 -2.24
N SER A 259 1.32 4.37 -1.59
CA SER A 259 2.36 4.62 -0.60
C SER A 259 1.78 5.32 0.62
N TYR A 260 2.53 5.33 1.71
CA TYR A 260 2.20 6.16 2.86
C TYR A 260 3.45 6.71 3.54
N LEU A 261 3.28 7.86 4.18
CA LEU A 261 4.16 8.40 5.20
C LEU A 261 3.43 8.34 6.55
N GLY A 262 4.00 7.66 7.53
CA GLY A 262 3.34 7.45 8.81
C GLY A 262 4.25 7.62 10.01
N ILE A 263 3.61 7.91 11.15
CA ILE A 263 4.24 7.95 12.48
C ILE A 263 3.55 6.89 13.32
N THR A 264 4.36 6.02 13.94
CA THR A 264 3.92 5.00 14.87
C THR A 264 4.37 5.35 16.28
N ILE A 265 3.47 5.20 17.25
CA ILE A 265 3.82 5.12 18.66
C ILE A 265 3.59 3.68 19.09
N SER A 266 4.62 3.01 19.62
CA SER A 266 4.51 1.64 20.07
C SER A 266 4.97 1.47 21.51
N PHE A 267 4.39 0.45 22.15
CA PHE A 267 4.63 0.11 23.54
C PHE A 267 5.03 -1.36 23.64
N LYS A 268 6.07 -1.61 24.43
CA LYS A 268 6.47 -2.96 24.78
C LYS A 268 5.42 -3.60 25.69
N LEU A 269 4.93 -4.75 25.29
CA LEU A 269 4.08 -5.58 26.14
C LEU A 269 4.95 -6.26 27.20
N ASN A 270 4.53 -6.23 28.47
CA ASN A 270 5.24 -6.92 29.55
C ASN A 270 5.12 -8.43 29.32
N ASP A 271 6.22 -9.07 29.01
CA ASP A 271 6.35 -10.52 29.18
C ASP A 271 6.39 -10.82 30.68
N ASN A 272 5.29 -11.31 31.23
CA ASN A 272 5.20 -11.84 32.59
C ASN A 272 5.95 -13.19 32.76
N ASN A 273 6.89 -13.51 31.88
CA ASN A 273 7.82 -14.60 32.11
C ASN A 273 8.82 -14.16 33.18
N LYS A 274 8.44 -14.40 34.45
CA LYS A 274 9.37 -14.46 35.57
C LYS A 274 10.35 -15.61 35.31
N GLY A 275 11.37 -15.36 34.48
CA GLY A 275 12.58 -16.14 34.50
C GLY A 275 13.21 -15.93 35.88
N CYS A 276 13.55 -16.98 36.57
CA CYS A 276 14.27 -16.92 37.84
C CYS A 276 15.51 -16.05 37.63
N ASP A 277 15.57 -14.90 38.31
CA ASP A 277 16.82 -14.16 38.47
C ASP A 277 17.69 -15.01 39.39
N TYR A 278 18.69 -15.68 38.85
CA TYR A 278 19.80 -16.19 39.61
C TYR A 278 20.70 -14.99 39.92
N GLU A 279 20.71 -14.59 41.19
CA GLU A 279 21.74 -13.71 41.74
C GLU A 279 23.13 -14.34 41.65
#